data_85fb9b2b016f13e4efe7ed0a938239aa
#
_entry.id   85fb9b2b016f13e4efe7ed0a938239aa
#
_cell.length_a   1.000
_cell.length_b   1.000
_cell.length_c   1.000
_cell.angle_alpha   90.00
_cell.angle_beta   90.00
_cell.angle_gamma   90.00
#
_symmetry.space_group_name_H-M   'P 1'
#
loop_
_entity.id
_entity.type
_entity.pdbx_description
1 polymer ?
#
loop_
_entity_poly.entity_id
_entity_poly.type
_entity_poly.pdbx_seq_one_letter_code
_entity_poly.pdbx_strand_id
1 'polypeptide(L)'
;MDGSHDSRSIMKKIQNCKRVISIWKKSTQTNSEKLIKELQDQIDRTHEDDLAPPQALRELNWKLCEAYREEDFFWFQKSREDWMALGDKNTKYFHASTKQRRARNRIIGILDQNQVWIDNEEGIEKVAVSYFDNLFSSSTSRDPSEVLRDVPVTVTPRMNDFLTKEVTEEEVKRALFSLNPRKAPGPDGLTALFYQRFWDIIRCDLTNMVKNFFRSGIFDGKLNETNICLIPEGDRPRVMSGFRPISLCNVSYKVVSKILSLRLKKFLPELISETQSAFVAGRLITDNILIAQENFHALRSNPANRKKFMGLKTDMSKAYDRVEWDFLRALMEKMGFDQRWVGWIMQCITSLTYRVLLNGDPKGRIIPSRGIRQGDPISPYLFILCTEALIALVRKAESDGKIQGVRISNASPRVSHLLFADDSLFFCKADVEQSKEIIEIIRSYGRISGQEINLSKSSIMFGNGCLFIHSTRDKKNSGDL
;
A
#
# COMPACT_ATOMS: atom_id res chain seq x y z
N MET A 1 -37.99 -20.08 9.45
CA MET A 1 -36.81 -20.69 8.84
C MET A 1 -35.67 -19.69 8.97
N ASP A 2 -34.85 -19.89 10.03
CA ASP A 2 -33.79 -18.97 10.42
C ASP A 2 -32.65 -18.94 9.42
N GLY A 3 -32.55 -17.82 8.70
CA GLY A 3 -31.50 -17.55 7.72
C GLY A 3 -30.23 -16.97 8.34
N SER A 4 -29.72 -17.54 9.43
CA SER A 4 -28.37 -17.21 9.94
C SER A 4 -27.31 -17.89 9.08
N HIS A 5 -27.11 -17.41 7.84
CA HIS A 5 -25.89 -17.69 7.08
C HIS A 5 -24.72 -16.91 7.72
N ASP A 6 -24.17 -17.53 8.75
CA ASP A 6 -23.06 -17.07 9.57
C ASP A 6 -21.78 -16.86 8.71
N SER A 7 -21.11 -15.71 8.85
CA SER A 7 -19.79 -15.44 8.24
C SER A 7 -18.75 -16.52 8.55
N ARG A 8 -18.90 -17.22 9.69
CA ARG A 8 -18.15 -18.44 10.05
C ARG A 8 -18.31 -19.56 9.00
N SER A 9 -19.37 -19.54 8.21
CA SER A 9 -19.60 -20.56 7.16
C SER A 9 -18.58 -20.41 6.01
N ILE A 10 -18.28 -19.20 5.53
CA ILE A 10 -17.34 -19.02 4.40
C ILE A 10 -15.90 -19.36 4.80
N MET A 11 -15.47 -18.99 6.02
CA MET A 11 -14.15 -19.36 6.52
C MET A 11 -13.96 -20.88 6.67
N LYS A 12 -14.96 -21.58 7.17
CA LYS A 12 -14.95 -23.06 7.21
C LYS A 12 -14.85 -23.65 5.81
N LYS A 13 -15.60 -23.10 4.84
CA LYS A 13 -15.56 -23.54 3.43
C LYS A 13 -14.17 -23.30 2.83
N ILE A 14 -13.56 -22.14 3.05
CA ILE A 14 -12.21 -21.80 2.61
C ILE A 14 -11.18 -22.76 3.22
N GLN A 15 -11.25 -23.01 4.54
CA GLN A 15 -10.34 -23.92 5.22
C GLN A 15 -10.47 -25.36 4.70
N ASN A 16 -11.70 -25.84 4.48
CA ASN A 16 -11.95 -27.15 3.90
C ASN A 16 -11.41 -27.23 2.45
N CYS A 17 -11.67 -26.24 1.62
CA CYS A 17 -11.14 -26.16 0.27
C CYS A 17 -9.60 -26.23 0.26
N LYS A 18 -8.94 -25.44 1.12
CA LYS A 18 -7.49 -25.45 1.28
C LYS A 18 -6.98 -26.84 1.72
N ARG A 19 -7.67 -27.50 2.65
CA ARG A 19 -7.32 -28.86 3.10
C ARG A 19 -7.42 -29.87 1.96
N VAL A 20 -8.54 -29.85 1.22
CA VAL A 20 -8.76 -30.74 0.07
C VAL A 20 -7.72 -30.52 -1.02
N ILE A 21 -7.45 -29.27 -1.41
CA ILE A 21 -6.42 -28.92 -2.36
C ILE A 21 -5.02 -29.38 -1.90
N SER A 22 -4.72 -29.24 -0.61
CA SER A 22 -3.45 -29.69 -0.03
C SER A 22 -3.29 -31.20 -0.07
N ILE A 23 -4.36 -31.96 0.22
CA ILE A 23 -4.37 -33.44 0.11
C ILE A 23 -4.22 -33.85 -1.34
N TRP A 24 -5.02 -33.28 -2.24
CA TRP A 24 -4.93 -33.55 -3.68
C TRP A 24 -3.53 -33.25 -4.22
N LYS A 25 -2.93 -32.11 -3.86
CA LYS A 25 -1.56 -31.78 -4.26
C LYS A 25 -0.53 -32.79 -3.79
N LYS A 26 -0.70 -33.38 -2.60
CA LYS A 26 0.20 -34.42 -2.09
C LYS A 26 0.03 -35.77 -2.82
N SER A 27 -1.21 -36.11 -3.21
CA SER A 27 -1.52 -37.35 -3.92
C SER A 27 -1.21 -37.29 -5.42
N THR A 28 -1.29 -36.07 -6.00
CA THR A 28 -1.09 -35.84 -7.43
C THR A 28 0.28 -35.18 -7.69
N GLN A 29 1.33 -35.63 -6.98
CA GLN A 29 2.66 -35.02 -7.05
C GLN A 29 3.23 -35.14 -8.47
N THR A 30 2.76 -34.32 -9.36
CA THR A 30 3.43 -34.01 -10.63
C THR A 30 4.43 -32.88 -10.36
N ASN A 31 5.67 -33.25 -10.01
CA ASN A 31 6.78 -32.38 -10.28
C ASN A 31 6.84 -32.29 -11.82
N SER A 32 6.38 -31.17 -12.40
CA SER A 32 6.34 -30.98 -13.85
C SER A 32 7.68 -31.32 -14.50
N GLU A 33 8.79 -31.01 -13.85
CA GLU A 33 10.14 -31.32 -14.29
C GLU A 33 10.38 -32.84 -14.34
N LYS A 34 9.91 -33.63 -13.39
CA LYS A 34 10.00 -35.10 -13.41
C LYS A 34 9.08 -35.69 -14.48
N LEU A 35 7.84 -35.17 -14.55
CA LEU A 35 6.87 -35.63 -15.55
C LEU A 35 7.37 -35.36 -16.98
N ILE A 36 7.94 -34.18 -17.22
CA ILE A 36 8.55 -33.83 -18.51
C ILE A 36 9.65 -34.81 -18.86
N LYS A 37 10.53 -35.13 -17.91
CA LYS A 37 11.61 -36.09 -18.14
C LYS A 37 11.09 -37.48 -18.39
N GLU A 38 10.13 -37.97 -17.59
CA GLU A 38 9.48 -39.28 -17.75
C GLU A 38 8.78 -39.39 -19.12
N LEU A 39 8.09 -38.33 -19.56
CA LEU A 39 7.44 -38.30 -20.88
C LEU A 39 8.46 -38.27 -22.04
N GLN A 40 9.56 -37.55 -21.87
CA GLN A 40 10.66 -37.57 -22.85
C GLN A 40 11.26 -38.97 -22.98
N ASP A 41 11.59 -39.61 -21.84
CA ASP A 41 12.11 -40.98 -21.82
C ASP A 41 11.10 -42.00 -22.43
N GLN A 42 9.79 -41.79 -22.25
CA GLN A 42 8.75 -42.61 -22.89
C GLN A 42 8.67 -42.37 -24.39
N ILE A 43 8.77 -41.14 -24.85
CA ILE A 43 8.77 -40.78 -26.27
C ILE A 43 9.99 -41.43 -26.96
N ASP A 44 11.16 -41.31 -26.33
CA ASP A 44 12.40 -41.91 -26.90
C ASP A 44 12.28 -43.44 -27.05
N ARG A 45 11.77 -44.14 -26.01
CA ARG A 45 11.51 -45.59 -26.08
C ARG A 45 10.46 -45.95 -27.13
N THR A 46 9.41 -45.13 -27.30
CA THR A 46 8.36 -45.37 -28.30
C THR A 46 8.88 -45.12 -29.72
N HIS A 47 9.89 -44.25 -29.90
CA HIS A 47 10.59 -44.06 -31.19
C HIS A 47 11.50 -45.22 -31.53
N GLU A 48 12.07 -45.92 -30.55
CA GLU A 48 12.92 -47.10 -30.77
C GLU A 48 12.10 -48.37 -31.04
N ASP A 49 10.78 -48.36 -30.82
CA ASP A 49 9.88 -49.49 -31.06
C ASP A 49 9.21 -49.37 -32.44
N ASP A 50 9.73 -50.06 -33.44
CA ASP A 50 9.20 -50.07 -34.80
C ASP A 50 7.73 -50.56 -34.90
N LEU A 51 7.17 -51.18 -33.85
CA LEU A 51 5.79 -51.67 -33.78
C LEU A 51 4.85 -50.71 -33.07
N ALA A 52 5.36 -49.61 -32.54
CA ALA A 52 4.55 -48.68 -31.81
C ALA A 52 3.52 -47.96 -32.69
N PRO A 53 2.23 -47.90 -32.30
CA PRO A 53 1.23 -47.24 -33.12
C PRO A 53 1.48 -45.72 -33.13
N PRO A 54 1.39 -45.05 -34.32
CA PRO A 54 1.61 -43.61 -34.45
C PRO A 54 0.73 -42.75 -33.54
N GLN A 55 -0.35 -43.32 -33.04
CA GLN A 55 -1.29 -42.68 -32.13
C GLN A 55 -0.74 -42.53 -30.69
N ALA A 56 0.05 -43.52 -30.25
CA ALA A 56 0.72 -43.47 -28.94
C ALA A 56 1.72 -42.32 -28.87
N LEU A 57 2.47 -42.10 -29.93
CA LEU A 57 3.43 -40.99 -30.03
C LEU A 57 2.76 -39.62 -30.01
N ARG A 58 1.59 -39.48 -30.67
CA ARG A 58 0.79 -38.25 -30.65
C ARG A 58 0.25 -37.95 -29.25
N GLU A 59 -0.22 -38.96 -28.51
CA GLU A 59 -0.72 -38.82 -27.16
C GLU A 59 0.39 -38.41 -26.19
N LEU A 60 1.57 -39.01 -26.28
CA LEU A 60 2.74 -38.68 -25.48
C LEU A 60 3.20 -37.24 -25.75
N ASN A 61 3.29 -36.84 -27.02
CA ASN A 61 3.64 -35.45 -27.37
C ASN A 61 2.60 -34.45 -26.91
N TRP A 62 1.31 -34.78 -26.96
CA TRP A 62 0.27 -33.93 -26.40
C TRP A 62 0.43 -33.75 -24.89
N LYS A 63 0.65 -34.86 -24.13
CA LYS A 63 0.90 -34.82 -22.68
C LYS A 63 2.16 -34.00 -22.34
N LEU A 64 3.22 -34.14 -23.14
CA LEU A 64 4.45 -33.39 -23.00
C LEU A 64 4.22 -31.88 -23.20
N CYS A 65 3.45 -31.51 -24.22
CA CYS A 65 3.07 -30.11 -24.46
C CYS A 65 2.26 -29.53 -23.30
N GLU A 66 1.32 -30.29 -22.71
CA GLU A 66 0.55 -29.86 -21.54
C GLU A 66 1.46 -29.70 -20.32
N ALA A 67 2.38 -30.66 -20.07
CA ALA A 67 3.32 -30.56 -18.95
C ALA A 67 4.24 -29.32 -19.07
N TYR A 68 4.71 -29.00 -20.29
CA TYR A 68 5.46 -27.76 -20.53
C TYR A 68 4.61 -26.51 -20.31
N ARG A 69 3.34 -26.50 -20.71
CA ARG A 69 2.43 -25.36 -20.48
C ARG A 69 2.18 -25.12 -18.99
N GLU A 70 2.00 -26.20 -18.22
CA GLU A 70 1.82 -26.10 -16.77
C GLU A 70 3.06 -25.56 -16.07
N GLU A 71 4.25 -26.04 -16.46
CA GLU A 71 5.52 -25.57 -15.92
C GLU A 71 5.77 -24.10 -16.27
N ASP A 72 5.54 -23.72 -17.51
CA ASP A 72 5.67 -22.35 -18.00
C ASP A 72 4.74 -21.40 -17.24
N PHE A 73 3.47 -21.79 -17.09
CA PHE A 73 2.49 -21.02 -16.32
C PHE A 73 2.88 -20.86 -14.85
N PHE A 74 3.39 -21.93 -14.23
CA PHE A 74 3.85 -21.90 -12.85
C PHE A 74 5.02 -20.92 -12.65
N TRP A 75 6.04 -20.96 -13.51
CA TRP A 75 7.20 -20.08 -13.41
C TRP A 75 6.88 -18.66 -13.81
N PHE A 76 6.03 -18.46 -14.82
CA PHE A 76 5.50 -17.18 -15.21
C PHE A 76 4.78 -16.49 -14.03
N GLN A 77 3.87 -17.20 -13.36
CA GLN A 77 3.17 -16.67 -12.19
C GLN A 77 4.12 -16.31 -11.05
N LYS A 78 5.17 -17.12 -10.83
CA LYS A 78 6.19 -16.87 -9.80
C LYS A 78 7.14 -15.73 -10.15
N SER A 79 7.46 -15.57 -11.42
CA SER A 79 8.36 -14.49 -11.88
C SER A 79 7.75 -13.11 -11.72
N ARG A 80 6.41 -12.99 -11.83
CA ARG A 80 5.67 -11.71 -11.81
C ARG A 80 6.11 -10.74 -12.92
N GLU A 81 6.59 -11.26 -14.03
CA GLU A 81 7.02 -10.50 -15.20
C GLU A 81 5.87 -10.40 -16.20
N ASP A 82 5.05 -9.33 -16.08
CA ASP A 82 3.85 -9.17 -16.91
C ASP A 82 4.16 -8.76 -18.35
N TRP A 83 5.30 -8.12 -18.62
CA TRP A 83 5.67 -7.59 -19.93
C TRP A 83 6.02 -8.67 -20.98
N MET A 84 6.41 -9.86 -20.54
CA MET A 84 6.70 -11.01 -21.45
C MET A 84 5.47 -11.88 -21.74
N ALA A 85 4.27 -11.48 -21.31
CA ALA A 85 3.05 -12.27 -21.55
C ALA A 85 2.71 -12.47 -23.04
N LEU A 86 3.29 -11.66 -23.93
CA LEU A 86 3.06 -11.66 -25.38
C LEU A 86 4.27 -12.16 -26.19
N GLY A 87 5.36 -12.58 -25.53
CA GLY A 87 6.61 -13.01 -26.17
C GLY A 87 6.83 -14.52 -26.11
N ASP A 88 8.01 -14.96 -26.58
CA ASP A 88 8.43 -16.35 -26.57
C ASP A 88 8.36 -16.96 -25.17
N LYS A 89 7.89 -18.21 -25.08
CA LYS A 89 7.83 -18.99 -23.86
C LYS A 89 9.24 -19.28 -23.37
N ASN A 90 9.72 -18.50 -22.41
CA ASN A 90 11.07 -18.65 -21.87
C ASN A 90 11.06 -19.06 -20.40
N THR A 91 10.73 -20.32 -20.14
CA THR A 91 10.70 -20.92 -18.82
C THR A 91 12.03 -20.75 -18.06
N LYS A 92 13.17 -20.83 -18.77
CA LYS A 92 14.51 -20.63 -18.17
C LYS A 92 14.69 -19.22 -17.63
N TYR A 93 14.19 -18.21 -18.33
CA TYR A 93 14.23 -16.82 -17.89
C TYR A 93 13.38 -16.61 -16.63
N PHE A 94 12.14 -17.09 -16.61
CA PHE A 94 11.25 -16.97 -15.44
C PHE A 94 11.80 -17.69 -14.22
N HIS A 95 12.41 -18.85 -14.44
CA HIS A 95 13.07 -19.62 -13.41
C HIS A 95 14.29 -18.87 -12.83
N ALA A 96 15.16 -18.33 -13.70
CA ALA A 96 16.33 -17.54 -13.31
C ALA A 96 15.92 -16.27 -12.56
N SER A 97 14.96 -15.50 -13.08
CA SER A 97 14.43 -14.29 -12.46
C SER A 97 13.82 -14.58 -11.06
N THR A 98 13.07 -15.68 -10.93
CA THR A 98 12.50 -16.10 -9.64
C THR A 98 13.58 -16.49 -8.63
N LYS A 99 14.59 -17.27 -9.05
CA LYS A 99 15.72 -17.67 -8.19
C LYS A 99 16.54 -16.45 -7.76
N GLN A 100 16.88 -15.57 -8.68
CA GLN A 100 17.63 -14.35 -8.39
C GLN A 100 16.89 -13.43 -7.40
N ARG A 101 15.59 -13.21 -7.62
CA ARG A 101 14.75 -12.43 -6.70
C ARG A 101 14.69 -13.07 -5.31
N ARG A 102 14.54 -14.39 -5.23
CA ARG A 102 14.51 -15.13 -3.98
C ARG A 102 15.83 -15.02 -3.22
N ALA A 103 16.96 -15.14 -3.93
CA ALA A 103 18.28 -14.97 -3.36
C ALA A 103 18.53 -13.53 -2.88
N ARG A 104 18.10 -12.53 -3.68
CA ARG A 104 18.21 -11.10 -3.30
C ARG A 104 17.37 -10.74 -2.08
N ASN A 105 16.13 -11.27 -2.01
CA ASN A 105 15.20 -10.93 -0.93
C ASN A 105 15.39 -11.78 0.34
N ARG A 106 16.28 -12.77 0.29
CA ARG A 106 16.54 -13.62 1.46
C ARG A 106 17.29 -12.83 2.53
N ILE A 107 16.70 -12.80 3.74
CA ILE A 107 17.33 -12.23 4.93
C ILE A 107 18.23 -13.30 5.51
N ILE A 108 19.54 -13.07 5.45
CA ILE A 108 20.58 -13.96 6.00
C ILE A 108 21.08 -13.49 7.35
N GLY A 109 20.85 -12.23 7.70
CA GLY A 109 21.20 -11.60 8.96
C GLY A 109 20.70 -10.17 8.98
N ILE A 110 20.65 -9.60 10.18
CA ILE A 110 20.14 -8.26 10.45
C ILE A 110 20.85 -7.66 11.66
N LEU A 111 21.02 -6.34 11.66
CA LEU A 111 21.49 -5.61 12.84
C LEU A 111 20.33 -5.39 13.81
N ASP A 112 20.55 -5.67 15.07
CA ASP A 112 19.62 -5.33 16.15
C ASP A 112 19.69 -3.83 16.51
N GLN A 113 18.95 -3.42 17.54
CA GLN A 113 18.94 -2.03 18.04
C GLN A 113 20.31 -1.59 18.60
N ASN A 114 21.14 -2.54 19.03
CA ASN A 114 22.47 -2.30 19.57
C ASN A 114 23.57 -2.38 18.49
N GLN A 115 23.18 -2.43 17.20
CA GLN A 115 24.10 -2.58 16.05
C GLN A 115 24.86 -3.91 16.06
N VAL A 116 24.36 -4.95 16.74
CA VAL A 116 24.92 -6.31 16.75
C VAL A 116 24.33 -7.09 15.57
N TRP A 117 25.19 -7.76 14.82
CA TRP A 117 24.77 -8.62 13.70
C TRP A 117 24.18 -9.93 14.21
N ILE A 118 22.95 -10.20 13.82
CA ILE A 118 22.17 -11.40 14.16
C ILE A 118 21.91 -12.19 12.88
N ASP A 119 22.35 -13.45 12.83
CA ASP A 119 22.23 -14.34 11.65
C ASP A 119 21.48 -15.65 11.94
N ASN A 120 21.17 -15.92 13.20
CA ASN A 120 20.32 -17.07 13.55
C ASN A 120 18.83 -16.73 13.37
N GLU A 121 18.05 -17.74 12.98
CA GLU A 121 16.62 -17.57 12.62
C GLU A 121 15.78 -17.01 13.77
N GLU A 122 15.97 -17.50 14.99
CA GLU A 122 15.22 -17.02 16.17
C GLU A 122 15.56 -15.56 16.52
N GLY A 123 16.81 -15.18 16.40
CA GLY A 123 17.26 -13.80 16.62
C GLY A 123 16.69 -12.86 15.56
N ILE A 124 16.76 -13.22 14.29
CA ILE A 124 16.16 -12.46 13.20
C ILE A 124 14.64 -12.29 13.41
N GLU A 125 13.94 -13.36 13.84
CA GLU A 125 12.52 -13.29 14.19
C GLU A 125 12.25 -12.28 15.30
N LYS A 126 13.00 -12.34 16.40
CA LYS A 126 12.87 -11.41 17.53
C LYS A 126 13.08 -9.97 17.11
N VAL A 127 14.14 -9.70 16.34
CA VAL A 127 14.42 -8.35 15.84
C VAL A 127 13.30 -7.84 14.93
N ALA A 128 12.83 -8.66 14.00
CA ALA A 128 11.78 -8.27 13.07
C ALA A 128 10.44 -8.03 13.78
N VAL A 129 10.00 -8.95 14.63
CA VAL A 129 8.73 -8.82 15.36
C VAL A 129 8.76 -7.61 16.28
N SER A 130 9.84 -7.42 17.06
CA SER A 130 9.99 -6.26 17.95
C SER A 130 9.99 -4.94 17.17
N TYR A 131 10.66 -4.88 16.02
CA TYR A 131 10.68 -3.69 15.19
C TYR A 131 9.28 -3.30 14.70
N PHE A 132 8.52 -4.26 14.15
CA PHE A 132 7.17 -3.97 13.64
C PHE A 132 6.15 -3.78 14.76
N ASP A 133 6.30 -4.44 15.91
CA ASP A 133 5.47 -4.19 17.07
C ASP A 133 5.63 -2.74 17.55
N ASN A 134 6.85 -2.26 17.67
CA ASN A 134 7.15 -0.86 18.00
C ASN A 134 6.63 0.11 16.91
N LEU A 135 6.83 -0.21 15.62
CA LEU A 135 6.41 0.65 14.53
C LEU A 135 4.89 0.84 14.50
N PHE A 136 4.12 -0.22 14.78
CA PHE A 136 2.66 -0.22 14.76
C PHE A 136 2.02 0.08 16.12
N SER A 137 2.81 0.36 17.14
CA SER A 137 2.32 0.78 18.46
C SER A 137 2.17 2.30 18.52
N SER A 138 0.97 2.75 18.88
CA SER A 138 0.72 4.18 19.14
C SER A 138 1.44 4.62 20.41
N SER A 139 2.06 5.79 20.35
CA SER A 139 2.82 6.31 21.50
C SER A 139 2.02 7.21 22.42
N THR A 140 0.93 7.82 21.95
CA THR A 140 0.09 8.73 22.77
C THR A 140 -1.25 9.04 22.09
N SER A 141 -2.34 8.94 22.84
CA SER A 141 -3.61 9.62 22.50
C SER A 141 -3.47 11.11 22.79
N ARG A 142 -3.48 11.94 21.76
CA ARG A 142 -3.47 13.41 21.88
C ARG A 142 -4.75 13.96 21.28
N ASP A 143 -5.26 15.04 21.86
CA ASP A 143 -6.44 15.71 21.33
C ASP A 143 -6.16 16.30 19.94
N PRO A 144 -6.86 15.83 18.87
CA PRO A 144 -6.68 16.31 17.53
C PRO A 144 -7.38 17.65 17.25
N SER A 145 -8.16 18.19 18.19
CA SER A 145 -9.08 19.31 17.98
C SER A 145 -8.38 20.56 17.46
N GLU A 146 -7.15 20.83 17.90
CA GLU A 146 -6.39 22.00 17.45
C GLU A 146 -6.00 21.88 15.97
N VAL A 147 -5.44 20.73 15.57
CA VAL A 147 -5.00 20.46 14.18
C VAL A 147 -6.18 20.38 13.23
N LEU A 148 -7.33 19.89 13.71
CA LEU A 148 -8.54 19.72 12.91
C LEU A 148 -9.46 20.93 12.90
N ARG A 149 -9.14 22.00 13.66
CA ARG A 149 -10.01 23.18 13.80
C ARG A 149 -10.42 23.76 12.45
N ASP A 150 -9.46 23.97 11.56
CA ASP A 150 -9.62 24.64 10.28
C ASP A 150 -9.91 23.67 9.10
N VAL A 151 -10.07 22.38 9.39
CA VAL A 151 -10.50 21.41 8.37
C VAL A 151 -11.98 21.64 8.05
N PRO A 152 -12.34 21.88 6.77
CA PRO A 152 -13.71 22.15 6.38
C PRO A 152 -14.58 20.88 6.41
N VAL A 153 -15.89 21.05 6.63
CA VAL A 153 -16.88 20.00 6.38
C VAL A 153 -17.12 19.95 4.87
N THR A 154 -16.62 18.91 4.23
CA THR A 154 -16.68 18.74 2.75
C THR A 154 -17.66 17.65 2.31
N VAL A 155 -17.98 16.70 3.20
CA VAL A 155 -18.86 15.59 2.88
C VAL A 155 -20.33 16.03 3.02
N THR A 156 -21.05 15.99 1.91
CA THR A 156 -22.47 16.37 1.86
C THR A 156 -23.40 15.21 2.27
N PRO A 157 -24.66 15.46 2.69
CA PRO A 157 -25.64 14.40 2.95
C PRO A 157 -25.80 13.44 1.76
N ARG A 158 -25.84 13.95 0.53
CA ARG A 158 -25.92 13.13 -0.69
C ARG A 158 -24.73 12.19 -0.87
N MET A 159 -23.52 12.64 -0.50
CA MET A 159 -22.33 11.77 -0.49
C MET A 159 -22.48 10.67 0.56
N ASN A 160 -22.91 11.00 1.76
CA ASN A 160 -23.15 10.03 2.82
C ASN A 160 -24.20 8.98 2.45
N ASP A 161 -25.30 9.37 1.83
CA ASP A 161 -26.32 8.43 1.32
C ASP A 161 -25.74 7.45 0.32
N PHE A 162 -24.87 7.92 -0.59
CA PHE A 162 -24.19 7.07 -1.56
C PHE A 162 -23.15 6.15 -0.90
N LEU A 163 -22.36 6.68 0.02
CA LEU A 163 -21.29 5.93 0.69
C LEU A 163 -21.87 4.80 1.56
N THR A 164 -23.02 5.04 2.20
CA THR A 164 -23.65 4.12 3.14
C THR A 164 -24.79 3.28 2.57
N LYS A 165 -25.05 3.37 1.26
CA LYS A 165 -26.09 2.58 0.58
C LYS A 165 -25.88 1.07 0.75
N GLU A 166 -26.94 0.30 0.62
CA GLU A 166 -26.87 -1.17 0.63
C GLU A 166 -25.95 -1.71 -0.47
N VAL A 167 -25.26 -2.82 -0.18
CA VAL A 167 -24.36 -3.48 -1.13
C VAL A 167 -25.14 -4.47 -1.96
N THR A 168 -24.95 -4.43 -3.28
CA THR A 168 -25.53 -5.37 -4.24
C THR A 168 -24.53 -6.46 -4.66
N GLU A 169 -25.03 -7.58 -5.20
CA GLU A 169 -24.17 -8.64 -5.73
C GLU A 169 -23.29 -8.13 -6.89
N GLU A 170 -23.84 -7.25 -7.73
CA GLU A 170 -23.10 -6.63 -8.84
C GLU A 170 -21.92 -5.78 -8.33
N GLU A 171 -22.11 -5.08 -7.20
CA GLU A 171 -21.04 -4.29 -6.57
C GLU A 171 -19.94 -5.20 -6.03
N VAL A 172 -20.30 -6.33 -5.39
CA VAL A 172 -19.35 -7.36 -4.93
C VAL A 172 -18.60 -7.97 -6.12
N LYS A 173 -19.31 -8.34 -7.19
CA LYS A 173 -18.69 -8.87 -8.42
C LYS A 173 -17.73 -7.86 -9.04
N ARG A 174 -18.14 -6.61 -9.20
CA ARG A 174 -17.28 -5.53 -9.73
C ARG A 174 -16.04 -5.32 -8.90
N ALA A 175 -16.16 -5.30 -7.58
CA ALA A 175 -15.03 -5.17 -6.67
C ALA A 175 -14.06 -6.35 -6.84
N LEU A 176 -14.54 -7.58 -6.82
CA LEU A 176 -13.73 -8.79 -7.00
C LEU A 176 -13.00 -8.80 -8.35
N PHE A 177 -13.72 -8.54 -9.46
CA PHE A 177 -13.13 -8.59 -10.80
C PHE A 177 -12.19 -7.42 -11.11
N SER A 178 -12.24 -6.33 -10.32
CA SER A 178 -11.27 -5.24 -10.37
C SER A 178 -9.96 -5.52 -9.63
N LEU A 179 -9.89 -6.62 -8.86
CA LEU A 179 -8.65 -7.07 -8.24
C LEU A 179 -7.80 -7.80 -9.26
N ASN A 180 -6.48 -7.50 -9.28
CA ASN A 180 -5.57 -8.21 -10.17
C ASN A 180 -5.48 -9.69 -9.78
N PRO A 181 -5.80 -10.65 -10.71
CA PRO A 181 -5.85 -12.08 -10.44
C PRO A 181 -4.50 -12.69 -10.03
N ARG A 182 -3.40 -12.08 -10.44
CA ARG A 182 -2.03 -12.61 -10.28
C ARG A 182 -1.30 -12.10 -9.04
N LYS A 183 -1.89 -11.17 -8.26
CA LYS A 183 -1.27 -10.66 -7.01
C LYS A 183 -1.20 -11.77 -5.95
N ALA A 184 -0.19 -11.64 -5.09
CA ALA A 184 0.03 -12.57 -3.98
C ALA A 184 -1.21 -12.71 -3.08
N PRO A 185 -1.54 -13.94 -2.64
CA PRO A 185 -2.64 -14.19 -1.72
C PRO A 185 -2.30 -13.72 -0.30
N GLY A 186 -3.33 -13.64 0.55
CA GLY A 186 -3.21 -13.47 1.98
C GLY A 186 -2.86 -14.78 2.72
N PRO A 187 -3.04 -14.82 4.05
CA PRO A 187 -2.79 -16.01 4.88
C PRO A 187 -3.61 -17.24 4.50
N ASP A 188 -4.79 -17.04 3.88
CA ASP A 188 -5.63 -18.12 3.39
C ASP A 188 -5.05 -18.86 2.18
N GLY A 189 -4.08 -18.25 1.48
CA GLY A 189 -3.40 -18.80 0.31
C GLY A 189 -4.23 -18.77 -0.97
N LEU A 190 -5.43 -18.16 -0.98
CA LEU A 190 -6.31 -18.07 -2.13
C LEU A 190 -6.10 -16.72 -2.87
N THR A 191 -5.83 -16.80 -4.17
CA THR A 191 -5.64 -15.62 -5.03
C THR A 191 -6.98 -15.08 -5.52
N ALA A 192 -6.99 -13.83 -6.03
CA ALA A 192 -8.18 -13.28 -6.67
C ALA A 192 -8.61 -14.11 -7.90
N LEU A 193 -7.65 -14.73 -8.60
CA LEU A 193 -7.95 -15.65 -9.72
C LEU A 193 -8.86 -16.80 -9.29
N PHE A 194 -8.61 -17.40 -8.11
CA PHE A 194 -9.47 -18.47 -7.58
C PHE A 194 -10.92 -17.98 -7.42
N TYR A 195 -11.13 -16.84 -6.76
CA TYR A 195 -12.46 -16.28 -6.56
C TYR A 195 -13.16 -15.88 -7.86
N GLN A 196 -12.41 -15.33 -8.82
CA GLN A 196 -12.94 -14.96 -10.13
C GLN A 196 -13.30 -16.18 -10.97
N ARG A 197 -12.44 -17.22 -10.96
CA ARG A 197 -12.68 -18.46 -11.74
C ARG A 197 -13.88 -19.25 -11.21
N PHE A 198 -14.09 -19.27 -9.91
CA PHE A 198 -15.16 -20.02 -9.26
C PHE A 198 -16.31 -19.13 -8.81
N TRP A 199 -16.49 -17.95 -9.43
CA TRP A 199 -17.51 -16.98 -9.05
C TRP A 199 -18.90 -17.59 -8.96
N ASP A 200 -19.33 -18.36 -9.95
CA ASP A 200 -20.68 -18.94 -10.00
C ASP A 200 -20.98 -19.89 -8.82
N ILE A 201 -19.93 -20.49 -8.24
CA ILE A 201 -20.05 -21.37 -7.08
C ILE A 201 -20.09 -20.58 -5.77
N ILE A 202 -19.23 -19.55 -5.64
CA ILE A 202 -18.98 -18.87 -4.37
C ILE A 202 -19.76 -17.57 -4.21
N ARG A 203 -20.43 -17.07 -5.26
CA ARG A 203 -21.07 -15.74 -5.30
C ARG A 203 -22.03 -15.50 -4.13
N CYS A 204 -22.88 -16.48 -3.80
CA CYS A 204 -23.84 -16.34 -2.70
C CYS A 204 -23.16 -16.21 -1.34
N ASP A 205 -22.15 -17.06 -1.07
CA ASP A 205 -21.43 -17.05 0.21
C ASP A 205 -20.62 -15.75 0.40
N LEU A 206 -19.92 -15.32 -0.66
CA LEU A 206 -19.11 -14.11 -0.64
C LEU A 206 -19.99 -12.87 -0.51
N THR A 207 -21.11 -12.80 -1.27
CA THR A 207 -22.04 -11.68 -1.22
C THR A 207 -22.70 -11.58 0.16
N ASN A 208 -23.12 -12.69 0.75
CA ASN A 208 -23.70 -12.72 2.09
C ASN A 208 -22.69 -12.27 3.16
N MET A 209 -21.46 -12.73 3.08
CA MET A 209 -20.37 -12.28 3.98
C MET A 209 -20.19 -10.77 3.90
N VAL A 210 -20.08 -10.22 2.69
CA VAL A 210 -19.93 -8.79 2.46
C VAL A 210 -21.14 -8.01 2.97
N LYS A 211 -22.36 -8.41 2.62
CA LYS A 211 -23.60 -7.77 3.11
C LYS A 211 -23.69 -7.79 4.63
N ASN A 212 -23.33 -8.90 5.28
CA ASN A 212 -23.32 -9.01 6.72
C ASN A 212 -22.35 -8.01 7.36
N PHE A 213 -21.14 -7.84 6.80
CA PHE A 213 -20.21 -6.80 7.26
C PHE A 213 -20.84 -5.40 7.17
N PHE A 214 -21.38 -5.01 6.02
CA PHE A 214 -21.97 -3.68 5.84
C PHE A 214 -23.23 -3.43 6.69
N ARG A 215 -23.92 -4.51 7.11
CA ARG A 215 -25.09 -4.41 7.98
C ARG A 215 -24.71 -4.34 9.45
N SER A 216 -23.80 -5.21 9.90
CA SER A 216 -23.41 -5.33 11.32
C SER A 216 -22.29 -4.38 11.73
N GLY A 217 -21.50 -3.89 10.78
CA GLY A 217 -20.26 -3.16 11.06
C GLY A 217 -19.15 -4.01 11.70
N ILE A 218 -19.34 -5.34 11.79
CA ILE A 218 -18.38 -6.24 12.45
C ILE A 218 -17.70 -7.12 11.40
N PHE A 219 -16.39 -7.21 11.50
CA PHE A 219 -15.56 -8.02 10.62
C PHE A 219 -14.97 -9.20 11.41
N ASP A 220 -15.08 -10.41 10.87
CA ASP A 220 -14.41 -11.56 11.48
C ASP A 220 -12.89 -11.35 11.44
N GLY A 221 -12.26 -11.26 12.63
CA GLY A 221 -10.83 -11.01 12.77
C GLY A 221 -9.95 -12.00 12.01
N LYS A 222 -10.38 -13.25 11.85
CA LYS A 222 -9.66 -14.26 11.06
C LYS A 222 -9.63 -13.93 9.57
N LEU A 223 -10.66 -13.27 9.05
CA LEU A 223 -10.67 -12.77 7.65
C LEU A 223 -9.70 -11.62 7.46
N ASN A 224 -9.43 -10.85 8.52
CA ASN A 224 -8.55 -9.69 8.51
C ASN A 224 -7.10 -9.98 8.94
N GLU A 225 -6.74 -11.26 9.17
CA GLU A 225 -5.34 -11.65 9.35
C GLU A 225 -4.53 -11.27 8.10
N THR A 226 -3.33 -10.74 8.32
CA THR A 226 -2.49 -10.19 7.25
C THR A 226 -1.04 -10.63 7.43
N ASN A 227 -0.41 -11.08 6.35
CA ASN A 227 1.04 -11.31 6.33
C ASN A 227 1.77 -10.06 5.82
N ILE A 228 2.83 -9.66 6.49
CA ILE A 228 3.74 -8.60 6.06
C ILE A 228 4.86 -9.24 5.25
N CYS A 229 4.96 -8.92 3.98
CA CYS A 229 6.07 -9.29 3.10
C CYS A 229 7.11 -8.18 3.09
N LEU A 230 8.36 -8.51 3.38
CA LEU A 230 9.47 -7.57 3.45
C LEU A 230 10.12 -7.41 2.08
N ILE A 231 10.01 -6.21 1.51
CA ILE A 231 10.65 -5.84 0.24
C ILE A 231 11.85 -4.96 0.53
N PRO A 232 13.09 -5.35 0.14
CA PRO A 232 14.27 -4.54 0.41
C PRO A 232 14.23 -3.20 -0.34
N GLU A 233 14.49 -2.10 0.37
CA GLU A 233 14.73 -0.77 -0.20
C GLU A 233 16.24 -0.61 -0.41
N GLY A 234 16.70 -0.83 -1.62
CA GLY A 234 18.12 -0.84 -1.96
C GLY A 234 18.75 -2.24 -2.00
N ASP A 235 20.08 -2.30 -2.02
CA ASP A 235 20.81 -3.56 -2.11
C ASP A 235 21.17 -4.07 -0.70
N ARG A 236 20.61 -5.23 -0.34
CA ARG A 236 20.87 -5.97 0.92
C ARG A 236 20.82 -5.10 2.20
N PRO A 237 19.65 -4.54 2.56
CA PRO A 237 19.54 -3.72 3.76
C PRO A 237 19.92 -4.53 5.01
N ARG A 238 20.71 -3.90 5.89
CA ARG A 238 21.22 -4.51 7.14
C ARG A 238 20.33 -4.24 8.34
N VAL A 239 19.36 -3.34 8.24
CA VAL A 239 18.45 -2.93 9.31
C VAL A 239 16.98 -3.11 8.87
N MET A 240 16.08 -3.38 9.80
CA MET A 240 14.65 -3.58 9.48
C MET A 240 14.00 -2.36 8.84
N SER A 241 14.45 -1.15 9.17
CA SER A 241 13.96 0.09 8.53
C SER A 241 14.22 0.16 7.03
N GLY A 242 15.22 -0.57 6.53
CA GLY A 242 15.54 -0.68 5.10
C GLY A 242 14.62 -1.63 4.32
N PHE A 243 13.58 -2.17 4.94
CA PHE A 243 12.57 -2.98 4.26
C PHE A 243 11.23 -2.26 4.22
N ARG A 244 10.53 -2.38 3.07
CA ARG A 244 9.17 -1.91 2.91
C ARG A 244 8.19 -3.03 3.28
N PRO A 245 7.31 -2.83 4.27
CA PRO A 245 6.33 -3.83 4.66
C PRO A 245 5.11 -3.82 3.72
N ILE A 246 4.98 -4.83 2.88
CA ILE A 246 3.80 -4.97 2.02
C ILE A 246 2.81 -5.93 2.65
N SER A 247 1.58 -5.46 2.86
CA SER A 247 0.50 -6.22 3.48
C SER A 247 -0.18 -7.16 2.49
N LEU A 248 -0.12 -8.45 2.77
CA LEU A 248 -0.79 -9.51 2.03
C LEU A 248 -2.08 -9.88 2.75
N CYS A 249 -3.19 -9.23 2.38
CA CYS A 249 -4.51 -9.46 2.95
C CYS A 249 -5.26 -10.55 2.18
N ASN A 250 -6.18 -11.24 2.85
CA ASN A 250 -7.10 -12.19 2.22
C ASN A 250 -7.98 -11.51 1.17
N VAL A 251 -8.29 -12.22 0.09
CA VAL A 251 -9.11 -11.67 -1.01
C VAL A 251 -10.52 -11.34 -0.53
N SER A 252 -11.11 -12.16 0.32
CA SER A 252 -12.42 -11.91 0.95
C SER A 252 -12.47 -10.57 1.67
N TYR A 253 -11.44 -10.22 2.45
CA TYR A 253 -11.28 -8.89 3.03
C TYR A 253 -11.11 -7.81 1.97
N LYS A 254 -10.21 -8.05 0.98
CA LYS A 254 -9.93 -7.07 -0.09
C LYS A 254 -11.18 -6.69 -0.90
N VAL A 255 -12.18 -7.57 -1.01
CA VAL A 255 -13.45 -7.25 -1.66
C VAL A 255 -14.19 -6.15 -0.88
N VAL A 256 -14.26 -6.26 0.45
CA VAL A 256 -14.86 -5.23 1.31
C VAL A 256 -14.12 -3.90 1.17
N SER A 257 -12.81 -3.92 1.35
CA SER A 257 -11.97 -2.73 1.22
C SER A 257 -12.06 -2.10 -0.18
N LYS A 258 -12.20 -2.93 -1.22
CA LYS A 258 -12.35 -2.46 -2.60
C LYS A 258 -13.70 -1.79 -2.85
N ILE A 259 -14.79 -2.30 -2.26
CA ILE A 259 -16.10 -1.62 -2.32
C ILE A 259 -16.00 -0.24 -1.67
N LEU A 260 -15.45 -0.15 -0.45
CA LEU A 260 -15.24 1.12 0.23
C LEU A 260 -14.39 2.07 -0.63
N SER A 261 -13.30 1.56 -1.21
CA SER A 261 -12.42 2.35 -2.07
C SER A 261 -13.10 2.84 -3.35
N LEU A 262 -13.93 2.02 -3.99
CA LEU A 262 -14.67 2.40 -5.20
C LEU A 262 -15.76 3.44 -4.91
N ARG A 263 -16.42 3.35 -3.76
CA ARG A 263 -17.42 4.34 -3.33
C ARG A 263 -16.76 5.69 -3.05
N LEU A 264 -15.66 5.70 -2.26
CA LEU A 264 -14.94 6.91 -1.89
C LEU A 264 -14.29 7.59 -3.11
N LYS A 265 -13.70 6.80 -4.02
CA LYS A 265 -13.02 7.29 -5.22
C LYS A 265 -13.85 8.27 -6.05
N LYS A 266 -15.17 8.10 -6.06
CA LYS A 266 -16.10 8.94 -6.82
C LYS A 266 -16.07 10.40 -6.36
N PHE A 267 -15.85 10.63 -5.07
CA PHE A 267 -15.92 11.94 -4.44
C PHE A 267 -14.56 12.56 -4.12
N LEU A 268 -13.46 11.84 -4.33
CA LEU A 268 -12.12 12.36 -4.06
C LEU A 268 -11.82 13.71 -4.75
N PRO A 269 -12.25 13.97 -6.01
CA PRO A 269 -12.00 15.27 -6.63
C PRO A 269 -12.61 16.46 -5.86
N GLU A 270 -13.71 16.22 -5.13
CA GLU A 270 -14.41 17.22 -4.31
C GLU A 270 -13.88 17.27 -2.86
N LEU A 271 -13.38 16.14 -2.34
CA LEU A 271 -12.92 16.01 -0.95
C LEU A 271 -11.46 16.39 -0.75
N ILE A 272 -10.65 16.26 -1.80
CA ILE A 272 -9.20 16.42 -1.74
C ILE A 272 -8.79 17.74 -2.41
N SER A 273 -8.05 18.55 -1.68
CA SER A 273 -7.51 19.84 -2.14
C SER A 273 -6.72 19.70 -3.45
N GLU A 274 -6.77 20.73 -4.30
CA GLU A 274 -6.11 20.75 -5.61
C GLU A 274 -4.60 20.57 -5.54
N THR A 275 -3.98 20.94 -4.42
CA THR A 275 -2.55 20.83 -4.19
C THR A 275 -2.07 19.39 -3.91
N GLN A 276 -2.98 18.43 -3.61
CA GLN A 276 -2.70 17.01 -3.54
C GLN A 276 -3.12 16.31 -4.83
N SER A 277 -2.16 15.74 -5.56
CA SER A 277 -2.44 15.13 -6.88
C SER A 277 -2.45 13.61 -6.86
N ALA A 278 -1.98 12.96 -5.80
CA ALA A 278 -1.91 11.52 -5.75
C ALA A 278 -3.30 10.87 -5.62
N PHE A 279 -3.51 9.78 -6.34
CA PHE A 279 -4.69 8.90 -6.28
C PHE A 279 -6.04 9.55 -6.61
N VAL A 280 -6.08 10.80 -7.04
CA VAL A 280 -7.28 11.53 -7.46
C VAL A 280 -7.44 11.43 -8.97
N ALA A 281 -8.62 11.03 -9.43
CA ALA A 281 -8.89 10.89 -10.86
C ALA A 281 -8.74 12.23 -11.59
N GLY A 282 -8.07 12.21 -12.74
CA GLY A 282 -7.84 13.42 -13.57
C GLY A 282 -6.67 14.29 -13.12
N ARG A 283 -5.99 13.99 -12.00
CA ARG A 283 -4.77 14.68 -11.58
C ARG A 283 -3.55 13.84 -11.93
N LEU A 284 -2.53 14.46 -12.50
CA LEU A 284 -1.31 13.79 -12.94
C LEU A 284 -0.10 14.26 -12.13
N ILE A 285 0.84 13.37 -11.87
CA ILE A 285 2.11 13.74 -11.23
C ILE A 285 2.90 14.74 -12.08
N THR A 286 2.76 14.69 -13.41
CA THR A 286 3.37 15.61 -14.35
C THR A 286 2.93 17.04 -14.12
N ASP A 287 1.69 17.28 -13.69
CA ASP A 287 1.19 18.63 -13.41
C ASP A 287 1.92 19.22 -12.18
N ASN A 288 2.07 18.42 -11.11
CA ASN A 288 2.88 18.83 -9.95
C ASN A 288 4.35 19.06 -10.31
N ILE A 289 4.93 18.23 -11.18
CA ILE A 289 6.32 18.38 -11.63
C ILE A 289 6.47 19.69 -12.41
N LEU A 290 5.57 20.00 -13.32
CA LEU A 290 5.61 21.25 -14.09
C LEU A 290 5.47 22.48 -13.17
N ILE A 291 4.49 22.48 -12.27
CA ILE A 291 4.30 23.58 -11.31
C ILE A 291 5.54 23.72 -10.42
N ALA A 292 6.12 22.61 -9.93
CA ALA A 292 7.34 22.64 -9.14
C ALA A 292 8.53 23.19 -9.93
N GLN A 293 8.72 22.77 -11.20
CA GLN A 293 9.77 23.26 -12.09
C GLN A 293 9.66 24.77 -12.33
N GLU A 294 8.46 25.26 -12.64
CA GLU A 294 8.21 26.68 -12.83
C GLU A 294 8.48 27.50 -11.55
N ASN A 295 8.07 26.99 -10.38
CA ASN A 295 8.39 27.65 -9.11
C ASN A 295 9.90 27.68 -8.85
N PHE A 296 10.63 26.57 -9.04
CA PHE A 296 12.08 26.53 -8.89
C PHE A 296 12.80 27.38 -9.94
N HIS A 297 12.27 27.45 -11.17
CA HIS A 297 12.78 28.38 -12.19
C HIS A 297 12.59 29.83 -11.75
N ALA A 298 11.40 30.20 -11.27
CA ALA A 298 11.12 31.50 -10.72
C ALA A 298 12.01 31.87 -9.52
N LEU A 299 12.34 30.93 -8.66
CA LEU A 299 13.31 31.14 -7.57
C LEU A 299 14.72 31.43 -8.06
N ARG A 300 15.12 30.92 -9.23
CA ARG A 300 16.46 31.14 -9.81
C ARG A 300 16.56 32.36 -10.70
N SER A 301 15.57 32.59 -11.56
CA SER A 301 15.63 33.54 -12.63
C SER A 301 14.90 34.88 -12.33
N ASN A 302 13.76 34.84 -11.61
CA ASN A 302 12.97 36.03 -11.34
C ASN A 302 13.63 36.93 -10.26
N PRO A 303 14.02 38.19 -10.57
CA PRO A 303 14.65 39.09 -9.60
C PRO A 303 13.79 39.35 -8.34
N ALA A 304 12.46 39.29 -8.48
CA ALA A 304 11.53 39.48 -7.36
C ALA A 304 11.53 38.31 -6.38
N ASN A 305 11.84 37.08 -6.83
CA ASN A 305 11.75 35.87 -6.07
C ASN A 305 13.12 35.32 -5.61
N ARG A 306 14.16 35.44 -6.45
CA ARG A 306 15.45 34.76 -6.25
C ARG A 306 16.17 35.03 -4.92
N LYS A 307 15.93 36.22 -4.32
CA LYS A 307 16.56 36.63 -3.04
C LYS A 307 15.62 36.51 -1.84
N LYS A 308 14.38 36.10 -2.05
CA LYS A 308 13.33 36.25 -1.06
C LYS A 308 12.64 34.93 -0.68
N PHE A 309 12.72 33.90 -1.52
CA PHE A 309 11.95 32.68 -1.34
C PHE A 309 12.83 31.44 -1.32
N MET A 310 12.32 30.39 -0.70
CA MET A 310 12.90 29.05 -0.67
C MET A 310 11.84 27.99 -0.94
N GLY A 311 12.32 26.80 -1.35
CA GLY A 311 11.52 25.58 -1.46
C GLY A 311 12.04 24.54 -0.47
N LEU A 312 11.15 23.92 0.30
CA LEU A 312 11.43 22.85 1.25
C LEU A 312 10.77 21.57 0.74
N LYS A 313 11.58 20.57 0.38
CA LYS A 313 11.10 19.21 0.11
C LYS A 313 11.14 18.41 1.40
N THR A 314 10.02 17.78 1.76
CA THR A 314 9.95 16.86 2.90
C THR A 314 9.48 15.49 2.45
N ASP A 315 10.07 14.44 3.05
CA ASP A 315 9.71 13.04 2.89
C ASP A 315 9.23 12.53 4.25
N MET A 316 8.16 11.75 4.28
CA MET A 316 7.61 11.19 5.52
C MET A 316 8.14 9.78 5.76
N SER A 317 8.68 9.53 6.96
CA SER A 317 9.22 8.23 7.34
C SER A 317 8.13 7.23 7.63
N LYS A 318 8.06 6.14 6.83
CA LYS A 318 7.07 5.06 7.03
C LYS A 318 5.62 5.60 7.13
N ALA A 319 5.25 6.51 6.23
CA ALA A 319 4.05 7.34 6.29
C ALA A 319 2.75 6.54 6.53
N TYR A 320 2.54 5.45 5.80
CA TYR A 320 1.37 4.58 5.97
C TYR A 320 1.36 3.88 7.33
N ASP A 321 2.52 3.44 7.80
CA ASP A 321 2.68 2.60 8.98
C ASP A 321 2.46 3.38 10.29
N ARG A 322 2.49 4.73 10.23
CA ARG A 322 2.44 5.63 11.38
C ARG A 322 1.11 6.37 11.57
N VAL A 323 0.16 6.26 10.65
CA VAL A 323 -1.13 6.97 10.75
C VAL A 323 -1.84 6.60 12.04
N GLU A 324 -2.06 7.57 12.91
CA GLU A 324 -2.79 7.38 14.18
C GLU A 324 -4.29 7.19 13.90
N TRP A 325 -4.89 6.15 14.50
CA TRP A 325 -6.28 5.80 14.25
C TRP A 325 -7.28 6.80 14.82
N ASP A 326 -7.00 7.34 16.01
CA ASP A 326 -7.88 8.33 16.63
C ASP A 326 -7.88 9.64 15.84
N PHE A 327 -6.72 10.03 15.28
CA PHE A 327 -6.64 11.16 14.37
C PHE A 327 -7.46 10.92 13.08
N LEU A 328 -7.31 9.77 12.45
CA LEU A 328 -8.05 9.44 11.23
C LEU A 328 -9.56 9.43 11.47
N ARG A 329 -10.01 8.86 12.59
CA ARG A 329 -11.41 8.88 13.01
C ARG A 329 -11.92 10.30 13.16
N ALA A 330 -11.27 11.10 13.98
CA ALA A 330 -11.66 12.47 14.26
C ALA A 330 -11.65 13.34 12.99
N LEU A 331 -10.69 13.13 12.09
CA LEU A 331 -10.63 13.81 10.80
C LEU A 331 -11.86 13.47 9.94
N MET A 332 -12.20 12.19 9.79
CA MET A 332 -13.38 11.78 9.00
C MET A 332 -14.68 12.36 9.60
N GLU A 333 -14.83 12.33 10.91
CA GLU A 333 -15.96 12.94 11.62
C GLU A 333 -16.02 14.45 11.39
N LYS A 334 -14.88 15.14 11.46
CA LYS A 334 -14.76 16.59 11.19
C LYS A 334 -15.11 16.93 9.74
N MET A 335 -14.72 16.12 8.78
CA MET A 335 -15.08 16.29 7.37
C MET A 335 -16.57 16.02 7.07
N GLY A 336 -17.32 15.44 8.03
CA GLY A 336 -18.76 15.19 7.92
C GLY A 336 -19.14 13.81 7.37
N PHE A 337 -18.25 12.82 7.45
CA PHE A 337 -18.61 11.43 7.10
C PHE A 337 -19.63 10.84 8.08
N ASP A 338 -20.56 10.05 7.55
CA ASP A 338 -21.54 9.31 8.37
C ASP A 338 -20.87 8.34 9.33
N GLN A 339 -21.38 8.20 10.55
CA GLN A 339 -20.80 7.34 11.61
C GLN A 339 -20.72 5.86 11.20
N ARG A 340 -21.66 5.37 10.37
CA ARG A 340 -21.59 4.00 9.84
C ARG A 340 -20.38 3.85 8.91
N TRP A 341 -20.15 4.84 8.04
CA TRP A 341 -18.98 4.85 7.16
C TRP A 341 -17.69 4.85 7.95
N VAL A 342 -17.56 5.75 8.93
CA VAL A 342 -16.41 5.81 9.83
C VAL A 342 -16.22 4.48 10.56
N GLY A 343 -17.31 3.90 11.08
CA GLY A 343 -17.28 2.59 11.74
C GLY A 343 -16.74 1.48 10.84
N TRP A 344 -17.15 1.39 9.57
CA TRP A 344 -16.67 0.39 8.62
C TRP A 344 -15.16 0.56 8.32
N ILE A 345 -14.71 1.79 8.10
CA ILE A 345 -13.29 2.08 7.89
C ILE A 345 -12.48 1.68 9.13
N MET A 346 -12.91 2.13 10.30
CA MET A 346 -12.21 1.81 11.56
C MET A 346 -12.15 0.30 11.80
N GLN A 347 -13.26 -0.41 11.58
CA GLN A 347 -13.28 -1.87 11.71
C GLN A 347 -12.26 -2.54 10.75
N CYS A 348 -12.13 -2.06 9.53
CA CYS A 348 -11.14 -2.57 8.57
C CYS A 348 -9.70 -2.41 9.07
N ILE A 349 -9.37 -1.31 9.73
CA ILE A 349 -8.00 -1.00 10.15
C ILE A 349 -7.66 -1.43 11.58
N THR A 350 -8.66 -1.59 12.47
CA THR A 350 -8.40 -1.92 13.88
C THR A 350 -8.55 -3.40 14.22
N SER A 351 -9.32 -4.18 13.43
CA SER A 351 -9.57 -5.60 13.72
C SER A 351 -8.52 -6.55 13.17
N LEU A 352 -7.42 -6.04 12.66
CA LEU A 352 -6.38 -6.83 12.00
C LEU A 352 -5.33 -7.38 12.97
N THR A 353 -4.67 -8.45 12.53
CA THR A 353 -3.43 -8.95 13.15
C THR A 353 -2.39 -9.22 12.06
N TYR A 354 -1.13 -8.95 12.39
CA TYR A 354 -0.03 -9.17 11.46
C TYR A 354 0.82 -10.38 11.86
N ARG A 355 1.39 -11.04 10.83
CA ARG A 355 2.55 -11.92 10.92
C ARG A 355 3.59 -11.49 9.91
N VAL A 356 4.87 -11.52 10.28
CA VAL A 356 5.96 -11.13 9.39
C VAL A 356 6.44 -12.35 8.60
N LEU A 357 6.48 -12.26 7.28
CA LEU A 357 7.04 -13.31 6.43
C LEU A 357 8.56 -13.21 6.39
N LEU A 358 9.23 -14.01 7.18
CA LEU A 358 10.69 -14.16 7.16
C LEU A 358 11.06 -15.34 6.25
N ASN A 359 11.71 -15.04 5.14
CA ASN A 359 12.12 -16.04 4.13
C ASN A 359 10.99 -16.94 3.62
N GLY A 360 9.72 -16.50 3.75
CA GLY A 360 8.52 -17.22 3.32
C GLY A 360 7.69 -17.81 4.47
N ASP A 361 8.23 -17.86 5.69
CA ASP A 361 7.53 -18.39 6.86
C ASP A 361 6.90 -17.27 7.68
N PRO A 362 5.60 -17.38 8.06
CA PRO A 362 4.91 -16.39 8.87
C PRO A 362 5.34 -16.52 10.34
N LYS A 363 6.02 -15.48 10.85
CA LYS A 363 6.58 -15.42 12.20
C LYS A 363 5.89 -14.36 13.05
N GLY A 364 5.86 -14.58 14.35
CA GLY A 364 5.29 -13.70 15.35
C GLY A 364 3.80 -13.45 15.21
N ARG A 365 3.26 -12.64 16.13
CA ARG A 365 1.89 -12.11 16.08
C ARG A 365 1.91 -10.69 16.61
N ILE A 366 1.56 -9.73 15.77
CA ILE A 366 1.56 -8.31 16.09
C ILE A 366 0.13 -7.80 16.06
N ILE A 367 -0.29 -7.11 17.11
CA ILE A 367 -1.60 -6.44 17.20
C ILE A 367 -1.33 -4.94 17.15
N PRO A 368 -1.56 -4.29 16.01
CA PRO A 368 -1.26 -2.87 15.87
C PRO A 368 -2.25 -2.00 16.67
N SER A 369 -1.83 -0.80 17.01
CA SER A 369 -2.67 0.28 17.55
C SER A 369 -2.64 1.55 16.68
N ARG A 370 -1.85 1.56 15.59
CA ARG A 370 -1.81 2.58 14.54
C ARG A 370 -1.40 1.99 13.20
N GLY A 371 -1.43 2.82 12.18
CA GLY A 371 -1.01 2.49 10.82
C GLY A 371 -2.15 2.01 9.92
N ILE A 372 -1.97 2.21 8.62
CA ILE A 372 -2.83 1.71 7.54
C ILE A 372 -2.00 0.84 6.61
N ARG A 373 -2.60 -0.21 6.06
CA ARG A 373 -1.87 -1.24 5.33
C ARG A 373 -1.35 -0.78 3.97
N GLN A 374 -0.07 -0.97 3.71
CA GLN A 374 0.49 -0.82 2.36
C GLN A 374 0.05 -2.00 1.49
N GLY A 375 -0.75 -1.72 0.44
CA GLY A 375 -1.32 -2.74 -0.46
C GLY A 375 -2.79 -3.08 -0.23
N ASP A 376 -3.45 -2.42 0.71
CA ASP A 376 -4.90 -2.45 0.88
C ASP A 376 -5.56 -1.43 -0.08
N PRO A 377 -6.63 -1.80 -0.80
CA PRO A 377 -7.31 -0.90 -1.74
C PRO A 377 -7.77 0.45 -1.19
N ILE A 378 -8.17 0.53 0.08
CA ILE A 378 -8.67 1.78 0.68
C ILE A 378 -7.56 2.67 1.23
N SER A 379 -6.42 2.09 1.64
CA SER A 379 -5.35 2.82 2.35
C SER A 379 -4.81 4.05 1.62
N PRO A 380 -4.59 4.05 0.29
CA PRO A 380 -4.13 5.26 -0.40
C PRO A 380 -5.08 6.43 -0.24
N TYR A 381 -6.39 6.19 -0.23
CA TYR A 381 -7.39 7.23 -0.09
C TYR A 381 -7.49 7.75 1.35
N LEU A 382 -7.36 6.85 2.34
CA LEU A 382 -7.28 7.26 3.75
C LEU A 382 -6.05 8.11 4.01
N PHE A 383 -4.92 7.77 3.37
CA PHE A 383 -3.69 8.54 3.52
C PHE A 383 -3.82 9.97 2.98
N ILE A 384 -4.36 10.14 1.75
CA ILE A 384 -4.55 11.49 1.20
C ILE A 384 -5.65 12.29 1.92
N LEU A 385 -6.64 11.64 2.55
CA LEU A 385 -7.54 12.32 3.47
C LEU A 385 -6.77 12.88 4.68
N CYS A 386 -5.83 12.12 5.26
CA CYS A 386 -5.00 12.60 6.36
C CYS A 386 -4.20 13.87 5.98
N THR A 387 -3.76 14.00 4.72
CA THR A 387 -3.02 15.19 4.28
C THR A 387 -3.88 16.46 4.23
N GLU A 388 -5.23 16.36 4.21
CA GLU A 388 -6.11 17.53 4.25
C GLU A 388 -5.96 18.35 5.54
N ALA A 389 -5.65 17.69 6.66
CA ALA A 389 -5.36 18.41 7.90
C ALA A 389 -4.06 19.24 7.80
N LEU A 390 -3.01 18.69 7.18
CA LEU A 390 -1.77 19.43 6.91
C LEU A 390 -2.03 20.60 5.98
N ILE A 391 -2.80 20.39 4.90
CA ILE A 391 -3.16 21.43 3.93
C ILE A 391 -3.98 22.54 4.61
N ALA A 392 -4.92 22.19 5.49
CA ALA A 392 -5.71 23.17 6.24
C ALA A 392 -4.83 24.06 7.11
N LEU A 393 -3.85 23.49 7.83
CA LEU A 393 -2.89 24.25 8.63
C LEU A 393 -2.04 25.21 7.77
N VAL A 394 -1.54 24.75 6.62
CA VAL A 394 -0.74 25.58 5.70
C VAL A 394 -1.59 26.72 5.14
N ARG A 395 -2.82 26.43 4.69
CA ARG A 395 -3.75 27.45 4.18
C ARG A 395 -4.12 28.48 5.26
N LYS A 396 -4.29 28.02 6.49
CA LYS A 396 -4.55 28.91 7.63
C LYS A 396 -3.38 29.86 7.85
N ALA A 397 -2.16 29.34 7.92
CA ALA A 397 -0.95 30.16 8.07
C ALA A 397 -0.75 31.15 6.90
N GLU A 398 -1.12 30.77 5.69
CA GLU A 398 -1.09 31.65 4.52
C GLU A 398 -2.14 32.76 4.65
N SER A 399 -3.38 32.44 5.04
CA SER A 399 -4.46 33.42 5.26
C SER A 399 -4.14 34.40 6.38
N ASP A 400 -3.47 33.95 7.44
CA ASP A 400 -3.03 34.76 8.57
C ASP A 400 -1.77 35.60 8.25
N GLY A 401 -1.20 35.46 7.02
CA GLY A 401 0.00 36.17 6.61
C GLY A 401 1.30 35.67 7.23
N LYS A 402 1.27 34.56 7.98
CA LYS A 402 2.44 33.95 8.63
C LYS A 402 3.40 33.30 7.63
N ILE A 403 2.87 32.77 6.53
CA ILE A 403 3.66 32.27 5.40
C ILE A 403 3.20 32.94 4.11
N GLN A 404 4.10 33.01 3.14
CA GLN A 404 3.80 33.57 1.83
C GLN A 404 4.35 32.67 0.72
N GLY A 405 3.44 32.08 -0.06
CA GLY A 405 3.80 31.25 -1.22
C GLY A 405 4.45 32.03 -2.34
N VAL A 406 5.15 31.33 -3.24
CA VAL A 406 5.79 31.91 -4.43
C VAL A 406 4.74 32.24 -5.47
N ARG A 407 4.96 33.37 -6.20
CA ARG A 407 4.18 33.75 -7.37
C ARG A 407 5.09 33.75 -8.59
N ILE A 408 4.74 32.98 -9.60
CA ILE A 408 5.55 32.84 -10.82
C ILE A 408 5.46 34.15 -11.67
N SER A 409 4.26 34.66 -11.81
CA SER A 409 3.96 35.94 -12.52
C SER A 409 2.92 36.77 -11.77
N ASN A 410 2.74 38.00 -12.12
CA ASN A 410 1.74 38.90 -11.49
C ASN A 410 0.29 38.38 -11.63
N ALA A 411 0.00 37.63 -12.68
CA ALA A 411 -1.32 37.06 -12.95
C ALA A 411 -1.50 35.63 -12.35
N SER A 412 -0.42 34.95 -11.90
CA SER A 412 -0.51 33.60 -11.38
C SER A 412 -0.96 33.56 -9.90
N PRO A 413 -1.64 32.52 -9.46
CA PRO A 413 -1.89 32.28 -8.02
C PRO A 413 -0.57 32.10 -7.28
N ARG A 414 -0.60 32.24 -5.95
CA ARG A 414 0.53 31.90 -5.11
C ARG A 414 0.53 30.39 -4.87
N VAL A 415 1.70 29.80 -4.89
CA VAL A 415 1.91 28.39 -4.56
C VAL A 415 2.70 28.30 -3.26
N SER A 416 2.05 27.86 -2.18
CA SER A 416 2.67 27.64 -0.87
C SER A 416 3.05 26.19 -0.63
N HIS A 417 2.35 25.25 -1.28
CA HIS A 417 2.60 23.81 -1.12
C HIS A 417 2.10 23.01 -2.31
N LEU A 418 2.75 21.87 -2.55
CA LEU A 418 2.35 20.82 -3.49
C LEU A 418 2.58 19.46 -2.82
N LEU A 419 1.61 18.55 -2.90
CA LEU A 419 1.69 17.22 -2.33
C LEU A 419 1.46 16.14 -3.39
N PHE A 420 2.20 15.04 -3.24
CA PHE A 420 1.97 13.82 -3.98
C PHE A 420 2.14 12.61 -3.04
N ALA A 421 1.03 12.14 -2.46
CA ALA A 421 1.00 11.19 -1.35
C ALA A 421 1.86 11.68 -0.17
N ASP A 422 2.94 10.97 0.16
CA ASP A 422 3.88 11.28 1.24
C ASP A 422 4.96 12.31 0.86
N ASP A 423 5.22 12.51 -0.44
CA ASP A 423 6.10 13.59 -0.91
C ASP A 423 5.42 14.95 -0.77
N SER A 424 6.05 15.87 -0.06
CA SER A 424 5.53 17.23 0.15
C SER A 424 6.59 18.26 -0.21
N LEU A 425 6.13 19.34 -0.88
CA LEU A 425 6.96 20.45 -1.30
C LEU A 425 6.31 21.76 -0.83
N PHE A 426 7.01 22.49 0.02
CA PHE A 426 6.55 23.78 0.54
C PHE A 426 7.37 24.93 -0.04
N PHE A 427 6.71 26.08 -0.25
CA PHE A 427 7.34 27.31 -0.72
C PHE A 427 6.98 28.46 0.21
N CYS A 428 8.00 29.16 0.71
CA CYS A 428 7.81 30.33 1.56
C CYS A 428 8.94 31.35 1.37
N LYS A 429 8.85 32.49 2.04
CA LYS A 429 9.99 33.41 2.09
C LYS A 429 11.16 32.76 2.83
N ALA A 430 12.36 33.05 2.35
CA ALA A 430 13.61 32.62 2.94
C ALA A 430 13.99 33.51 4.16
N ASP A 431 13.12 33.54 5.16
CA ASP A 431 13.33 34.18 6.44
C ASP A 431 13.12 33.18 7.60
N VAL A 432 13.67 33.50 8.76
CA VAL A 432 13.67 32.60 9.93
C VAL A 432 12.28 32.39 10.49
N GLU A 433 11.41 33.38 10.41
CA GLU A 433 10.07 33.32 10.98
C GLU A 433 9.16 32.41 10.18
N GLN A 434 9.14 32.55 8.85
CA GLN A 434 8.34 31.67 7.98
C GLN A 434 8.87 30.24 7.95
N SER A 435 10.20 30.06 8.02
CA SER A 435 10.81 28.74 8.16
C SER A 435 10.35 28.04 9.43
N LYS A 436 10.38 28.73 10.56
CA LYS A 436 9.89 28.22 11.86
C LYS A 436 8.41 27.89 11.80
N GLU A 437 7.59 28.75 11.18
CA GLU A 437 6.16 28.49 11.06
C GLU A 437 5.86 27.19 10.29
N ILE A 438 6.53 26.97 9.13
CA ILE A 438 6.36 25.72 8.36
C ILE A 438 6.80 24.50 9.19
N ILE A 439 7.94 24.58 9.88
CA ILE A 439 8.42 23.51 10.74
C ILE A 439 7.42 23.23 11.87
N GLU A 440 6.87 24.25 12.49
CA GLU A 440 5.88 24.07 13.57
C GLU A 440 4.56 23.49 13.06
N ILE A 441 4.11 23.88 11.86
CA ILE A 441 2.96 23.26 11.19
C ILE A 441 3.20 21.77 11.00
N ILE A 442 4.34 21.37 10.44
CA ILE A 442 4.67 19.98 10.19
C ILE A 442 4.82 19.19 11.50
N ARG A 443 5.43 19.79 12.51
CA ARG A 443 5.55 19.18 13.86
C ARG A 443 4.19 19.00 14.53
N SER A 444 3.33 20.01 14.48
CA SER A 444 1.99 19.96 15.07
C SER A 444 1.14 18.88 14.37
N TYR A 445 1.17 18.84 13.04
CA TYR A 445 0.56 17.76 12.27
C TYR A 445 1.15 16.39 12.65
N GLY A 446 2.48 16.27 12.69
CA GLY A 446 3.18 15.03 13.01
C GLY A 446 2.85 14.50 14.40
N ARG A 447 2.79 15.39 15.40
CA ARG A 447 2.43 15.03 16.79
C ARG A 447 1.06 14.35 16.91
N ILE A 448 0.10 14.72 16.06
CA ILE A 448 -1.28 14.23 16.12
C ILE A 448 -1.51 13.09 15.13
N SER A 449 -0.98 13.22 13.91
CA SER A 449 -1.17 12.22 12.85
C SER A 449 -0.22 11.02 12.98
N GLY A 450 0.83 11.11 13.80
CA GLY A 450 1.90 10.12 13.92
C GLY A 450 2.98 10.22 12.84
N GLN A 451 2.87 11.22 11.94
CA GLN A 451 3.83 11.38 10.85
C GLN A 451 5.18 11.93 11.35
N GLU A 452 6.27 11.41 10.82
CA GLU A 452 7.62 11.88 11.11
C GLU A 452 8.36 12.26 9.83
N ILE A 453 9.08 13.40 9.87
CA ILE A 453 9.92 13.82 8.75
C ILE A 453 11.16 12.93 8.67
N ASN A 454 11.48 12.49 7.48
CA ASN A 454 12.74 11.85 7.17
C ASN A 454 13.77 12.91 6.77
N LEU A 455 14.57 13.38 7.73
CA LEU A 455 15.56 14.43 7.51
C LEU A 455 16.61 14.05 6.46
N SER A 456 16.98 12.76 6.38
CA SER A 456 18.00 12.31 5.42
C SER A 456 17.53 12.38 3.96
N LYS A 457 16.21 12.36 3.73
CA LYS A 457 15.57 12.48 2.41
C LYS A 457 14.94 13.85 2.17
N SER A 458 14.93 14.73 3.18
CA SER A 458 14.42 16.09 3.08
C SER A 458 15.51 17.06 2.65
N SER A 459 15.15 18.12 1.93
CA SER A 459 16.12 19.11 1.42
C SER A 459 15.50 20.48 1.30
N ILE A 460 16.34 21.51 1.46
CA ILE A 460 15.97 22.91 1.29
C ILE A 460 16.71 23.46 0.06
N MET A 461 15.99 24.18 -0.79
CA MET A 461 16.54 24.91 -1.93
C MET A 461 16.23 26.39 -1.77
N PHE A 462 17.29 27.20 -1.77
CA PHE A 462 17.19 28.65 -1.75
C PHE A 462 17.23 29.24 -3.17
N GLY A 463 16.57 30.36 -3.37
CA GLY A 463 16.72 31.16 -4.58
C GLY A 463 18.15 31.73 -4.71
N ASN A 464 18.64 31.90 -5.94
CA ASN A 464 19.99 32.42 -6.19
C ASN A 464 20.17 33.82 -5.55
N GLY A 465 21.16 33.94 -4.67
CA GLY A 465 21.52 35.23 -4.03
C GLY A 465 20.90 35.44 -2.64
N CYS A 466 20.27 34.42 -2.03
CA CYS A 466 20.04 34.45 -0.59
C CYS A 466 21.37 34.52 0.14
N LEU A 467 21.50 35.45 1.10
CA LEU A 467 22.74 35.64 1.86
C LEU A 467 23.09 34.36 2.64
N PHE A 468 24.35 33.96 2.57
CA PHE A 468 24.91 32.76 3.20
C PHE A 468 24.64 32.68 4.71
N ILE A 469 24.43 33.83 5.37
CA ILE A 469 24.11 33.95 6.80
C ILE A 469 22.75 33.33 7.13
N HIS A 470 21.74 33.42 6.24
CA HIS A 470 20.45 32.77 6.45
C HIS A 470 20.51 31.27 6.21
N SER A 471 21.27 30.80 5.21
CA SER A 471 21.41 29.38 4.90
C SER A 471 22.14 28.58 6.00
N THR A 472 23.11 29.20 6.69
CA THR A 472 23.83 28.55 7.81
C THR A 472 23.01 28.54 9.11
N ARG A 473 22.17 29.55 9.36
CA ARG A 473 21.25 29.54 10.51
C ARG A 473 20.14 28.50 10.34
N ASP A 474 19.56 28.42 9.14
CA ASP A 474 18.50 27.45 8.87
C ASP A 474 19.03 26.00 8.85
N LYS A 475 20.27 25.76 8.37
CA LYS A 475 20.92 24.46 8.49
C LYS A 475 21.20 24.04 9.93
N LYS A 476 21.57 24.97 10.83
CA LYS A 476 21.77 24.68 12.25
C LYS A 476 20.45 24.43 12.99
N ASN A 477 19.40 25.19 12.64
CA ASN A 477 18.08 25.00 13.25
C ASN A 477 17.29 23.81 12.69
N SER A 478 17.62 23.34 11.46
CA SER A 478 17.05 22.08 10.91
C SER A 478 17.82 20.82 11.34
N GLY A 479 19.01 20.98 11.91
CA GLY A 479 19.80 19.87 12.47
C GLY A 479 19.35 19.46 13.88
N ASP A 480 18.56 20.29 14.56
CA ASP A 480 17.93 19.99 15.85
C ASP A 480 16.47 19.52 15.69
N LEU A 481 16.10 19.04 14.50
CA LEU A 481 14.80 18.46 14.18
C LEU A 481 14.74 16.96 14.48
#